data_1acb9912c0c7d94ee1947e0534f8ebd9
#
_entry.id   1acb9912c0c7d94ee1947e0534f8ebd9
#
_cell.length_a   1.000
_cell.length_b   1.000
_cell.length_c   1.000
_cell.angle_alpha   90.00
_cell.angle_beta   90.00
_cell.angle_gamma   90.00
#
_symmetry.space_group_name_H-M   'P 1'
#
loop_
_entity.id
_entity.type
_entity.pdbx_description
1 polymer ?
#
loop_
_entity_poly.entity_id
_entity_poly.type
_entity_poly.pdbx_seq_one_letter_code
_entity_poly.pdbx_strand_id
1 'polypeptide(L)'
;PYATDKWDRLLSSGRRVWGFANDDSHLPIVDVGLGWNMVNTSDRSVVGILSAIQRGRFYGSTGVTITAIEVTGNRIHVETENADRILAYQQVGSEFARADASAIDIEVPAKAKYVRIECLGRGGRSAWTQPFYISAE
;
A
#
# COMPACT_ATOMS: atom_id res chain seq x y z
N PRO A 1 -2.36 15.66 -5.11
CA PRO A 1 -3.32 14.73 -5.76
C PRO A 1 -2.74 13.34 -5.86
N TYR A 2 -3.56 12.32 -5.54
CA TYR A 2 -3.14 10.92 -5.61
C TYR A 2 -3.37 10.39 -7.02
N ALA A 3 -2.47 9.52 -7.50
CA ALA A 3 -2.54 8.89 -8.81
C ALA A 3 -3.03 7.43 -8.73
N THR A 4 -3.83 7.11 -7.73
CA THR A 4 -4.30 5.74 -7.45
C THR A 4 -5.16 5.17 -8.58
N ASP A 5 -5.95 6.00 -9.26
CA ASP A 5 -6.75 5.61 -10.44
C ASP A 5 -5.87 5.16 -11.61
N LYS A 6 -4.76 5.85 -11.86
CA LYS A 6 -3.79 5.49 -12.91
C LYS A 6 -3.04 4.22 -12.54
N TRP A 7 -2.70 4.09 -11.26
CA TRP A 7 -2.06 2.89 -10.73
C TRP A 7 -2.96 1.66 -10.92
N ASP A 8 -4.23 1.75 -10.52
CA ASP A 8 -5.20 0.68 -10.69
C ASP A 8 -5.40 0.27 -12.15
N ARG A 9 -5.37 1.20 -13.10
CA ARG A 9 -5.43 0.89 -14.54
C ARG A 9 -4.20 0.11 -15.01
N LEU A 10 -3.00 0.49 -14.57
CA LEU A 10 -1.78 -0.24 -14.90
C LEU A 10 -1.79 -1.65 -14.32
N LEU A 11 -2.17 -1.80 -13.05
CA LEU A 11 -2.28 -3.09 -12.38
C LEU A 11 -3.32 -3.99 -13.06
N SER A 12 -4.47 -3.42 -13.43
CA SER A 12 -5.56 -4.14 -14.12
C SER A 12 -5.16 -4.63 -15.51
N SER A 13 -4.23 -3.91 -16.18
CA SER A 13 -3.66 -4.34 -17.46
C SER A 13 -2.61 -5.45 -17.35
N GLY A 14 -2.32 -5.90 -16.12
CA GLY A 14 -1.35 -6.95 -15.83
C GLY A 14 0.09 -6.44 -15.64
N ARG A 15 0.31 -5.12 -15.59
CA ARG A 15 1.63 -4.56 -15.29
C ARG A 15 1.94 -4.67 -13.81
N ARG A 16 3.20 -4.99 -13.49
CA ARG A 16 3.72 -4.97 -12.12
C ARG A 16 4.41 -3.63 -11.88
N VAL A 17 3.77 -2.78 -11.11
CA VAL A 17 4.22 -1.41 -10.80
C VAL A 17 4.07 -1.14 -9.32
N TRP A 18 5.16 -0.75 -8.67
CA TRP A 18 5.13 -0.32 -7.27
C TRP A 18 4.65 1.13 -7.16
N GLY A 19 3.89 1.42 -6.10
CA GLY A 19 3.45 2.77 -5.74
C GLY A 19 4.39 3.41 -4.72
N PHE A 20 4.69 4.68 -4.92
CA PHE A 20 5.50 5.48 -4.01
C PHE A 20 4.71 6.68 -3.49
N ALA A 21 4.91 7.00 -2.22
CA ALA A 21 4.49 8.27 -1.64
C ALA A 21 5.69 9.20 -1.57
N ASN A 22 5.53 10.40 -2.10
CA ASN A 22 6.57 11.43 -2.14
C ASN A 22 5.99 12.79 -1.79
N ASP A 23 6.82 13.69 -1.35
CA ASP A 23 6.43 15.06 -0.98
C ASP A 23 6.00 15.90 -2.19
N ASP A 24 6.54 15.61 -3.37
CA ASP A 24 6.47 16.50 -4.55
C ASP A 24 7.00 17.90 -4.22
N SER A 25 8.07 17.95 -3.39
CA SER A 25 8.58 19.18 -2.79
C SER A 25 9.17 20.12 -3.85
N HIS A 26 8.71 21.37 -3.79
CA HIS A 26 9.22 22.48 -4.62
C HIS A 26 9.81 23.60 -3.78
N LEU A 27 9.47 23.66 -2.48
CA LEU A 27 9.91 24.66 -1.52
C LEU A 27 10.50 23.99 -0.28
N PRO A 28 11.82 24.15 -0.01
CA PRO A 28 12.56 23.34 0.98
C PRO A 28 12.08 23.37 2.44
N ILE A 29 11.11 24.20 2.79
CA ILE A 29 10.64 24.35 4.18
C ILE A 29 9.14 24.10 4.30
N VAL A 30 8.40 24.19 3.22
CA VAL A 30 6.93 24.26 3.24
C VAL A 30 6.28 22.92 2.90
N ASP A 31 6.93 22.12 2.06
CA ASP A 31 6.35 20.91 1.45
C ASP A 31 7.24 19.67 1.58
N VAL A 32 8.01 19.57 2.67
CA VAL A 32 8.78 18.39 3.04
C VAL A 32 8.10 17.58 4.15
N GLY A 33 8.23 16.25 4.10
CA GLY A 33 7.64 15.35 5.09
C GLY A 33 6.13 15.15 4.95
N LEU A 34 5.57 15.40 3.75
CA LEU A 34 4.16 15.19 3.45
C LEU A 34 3.85 13.76 3.00
N GLY A 35 4.84 13.08 2.40
CA GLY A 35 4.73 11.70 1.97
C GLY A 35 6.08 11.00 1.98
N TRP A 36 6.11 9.74 2.42
CA TRP A 36 7.33 8.95 2.54
C TRP A 36 7.06 7.47 2.30
N ASN A 37 8.13 6.69 2.20
CA ASN A 37 8.06 5.26 2.00
C ASN A 37 8.72 4.55 3.20
N MET A 38 8.00 3.61 3.78
CA MET A 38 8.46 2.77 4.89
C MET A 38 8.96 1.44 4.32
N VAL A 39 10.27 1.21 4.45
CA VAL A 39 10.94 0.04 3.86
C VAL A 39 11.17 -1.03 4.92
N ASN A 40 10.72 -2.25 4.64
CA ASN A 40 10.95 -3.41 5.50
C ASN A 40 12.24 -4.12 5.07
N THR A 41 13.32 -3.92 5.83
CA THR A 41 14.62 -4.55 5.63
C THR A 41 15.38 -4.68 6.94
N SER A 42 16.12 -5.77 7.11
CA SER A 42 17.10 -5.94 8.19
C SER A 42 18.47 -5.35 7.81
N ASP A 43 18.74 -5.18 6.50
CA ASP A 43 19.96 -4.58 5.97
C ASP A 43 19.70 -3.11 5.59
N ARG A 44 20.28 -2.20 6.38
CA ARG A 44 20.18 -0.74 6.18
C ARG A 44 21.21 -0.17 5.21
N SER A 45 22.00 -1.01 4.56
CA SER A 45 22.88 -0.57 3.48
C SER A 45 22.06 -0.11 2.26
N VAL A 46 22.68 0.65 1.37
CA VAL A 46 22.07 1.05 0.09
C VAL A 46 21.57 -0.16 -0.69
N VAL A 47 22.37 -1.23 -0.74
CA VAL A 47 22.02 -2.47 -1.45
C VAL A 47 20.82 -3.15 -0.81
N GLY A 48 20.78 -3.25 0.51
CA GLY A 48 19.65 -3.85 1.25
C GLY A 48 18.36 -3.07 1.06
N ILE A 49 18.40 -1.75 1.13
CA ILE A 49 17.24 -0.88 0.90
C ILE A 49 16.74 -1.00 -0.53
N LEU A 50 17.61 -0.89 -1.53
CA LEU A 50 17.23 -1.03 -2.94
C LEU A 50 16.65 -2.42 -3.24
N SER A 51 17.24 -3.48 -2.67
CA SER A 51 16.71 -4.85 -2.82
C SER A 51 15.30 -4.99 -2.25
N ALA A 52 15.04 -4.39 -1.09
CA ALA A 52 13.72 -4.41 -0.49
C ALA A 52 12.69 -3.65 -1.35
N ILE A 53 13.06 -2.49 -1.89
CA ILE A 53 12.21 -1.69 -2.79
C ILE A 53 11.91 -2.47 -4.07
N GLN A 54 12.91 -3.06 -4.71
CA GLN A 54 12.73 -3.86 -5.93
C GLN A 54 11.76 -5.03 -5.73
N ARG A 55 11.70 -5.59 -4.52
CA ARG A 55 10.81 -6.70 -4.15
C ARG A 55 9.44 -6.24 -3.65
N GLY A 56 9.17 -4.93 -3.61
CA GLY A 56 7.91 -4.39 -3.08
C GLY A 56 7.76 -4.51 -1.56
N ARG A 57 8.87 -4.65 -0.82
CA ARG A 57 8.88 -4.71 0.64
C ARG A 57 8.87 -3.32 1.26
N PHE A 58 7.89 -2.54 0.89
CA PHE A 58 7.69 -1.19 1.43
C PHE A 58 6.24 -0.76 1.23
N TYR A 59 5.83 0.28 1.93
CA TYR A 59 4.54 0.92 1.74
C TYR A 59 4.69 2.45 1.73
N GLY A 60 3.78 3.12 1.02
CA GLY A 60 3.71 4.58 1.03
C GLY A 60 2.86 5.09 2.18
N SER A 61 3.22 6.24 2.76
CA SER A 61 2.47 6.84 3.85
C SER A 61 2.49 8.36 3.81
N THR A 62 1.41 8.95 4.30
CA THR A 62 1.29 10.38 4.68
C THR A 62 0.98 10.54 6.16
N GLY A 63 1.20 9.49 6.98
CA GLY A 63 1.06 9.55 8.43
C GLY A 63 0.31 8.39 9.07
N VAL A 64 -0.16 7.40 8.32
CA VAL A 64 -0.63 6.14 8.87
C VAL A 64 0.54 5.16 8.93
N THR A 65 0.69 4.47 10.07
CA THR A 65 1.70 3.44 10.27
C THR A 65 1.10 2.06 10.13
N ILE A 66 1.54 1.29 9.15
CA ILE A 66 1.22 -0.13 9.04
C ILE A 66 2.20 -0.90 9.92
N THR A 67 1.68 -1.69 10.86
CA THR A 67 2.48 -2.44 11.84
C THR A 67 2.67 -3.90 11.47
N ALA A 68 1.73 -4.49 10.74
CA ALA A 68 1.83 -5.85 10.25
C ALA A 68 1.14 -6.03 8.90
N ILE A 69 1.75 -6.85 8.06
CA ILE A 69 1.17 -7.37 6.81
C ILE A 69 1.47 -8.87 6.79
N GLU A 70 0.44 -9.70 6.81
CA GLU A 70 0.57 -11.15 6.79
C GLU A 70 -0.27 -11.73 5.65
N VAL A 71 0.33 -12.67 4.92
CA VAL A 71 -0.35 -13.40 3.85
C VAL A 71 -0.30 -14.88 4.17
N THR A 72 -1.48 -15.50 4.29
CA THR A 72 -1.61 -16.95 4.60
C THR A 72 -2.63 -17.55 3.62
N GLY A 73 -2.14 -18.33 2.66
CA GLY A 73 -2.99 -18.88 1.60
C GLY A 73 -3.65 -17.75 0.79
N ASN A 74 -4.98 -17.74 0.75
CA ASN A 74 -5.78 -16.71 0.09
C ASN A 74 -6.25 -15.57 1.01
N ARG A 75 -5.68 -15.48 2.22
CA ARG A 75 -6.03 -14.44 3.19
C ARG A 75 -4.91 -13.43 3.35
N ILE A 76 -5.29 -12.17 3.46
CA ILE A 76 -4.40 -11.06 3.75
C ILE A 76 -4.88 -10.38 5.03
N HIS A 77 -3.99 -10.24 6.00
CA HIS A 77 -4.19 -9.49 7.22
C HIS A 77 -3.31 -8.25 7.24
N VAL A 78 -3.89 -7.11 7.59
CA VAL A 78 -3.16 -5.84 7.74
C VAL A 78 -3.55 -5.20 9.06
N GLU A 79 -2.55 -4.81 9.85
CA GLU A 79 -2.72 -4.03 11.08
C GLU A 79 -2.06 -2.66 10.94
N THR A 80 -2.65 -1.68 11.59
CA THR A 80 -2.14 -0.31 11.65
C THR A 80 -2.17 0.20 13.08
N GLU A 81 -1.32 1.18 13.38
CA GLU A 81 -1.31 1.86 14.66
C GLU A 81 -2.45 2.89 14.76
N ASN A 82 -2.78 3.57 13.67
CA ASN A 82 -3.58 4.80 13.70
C ASN A 82 -4.53 4.99 12.50
N ALA A 83 -4.92 3.92 11.82
CA ALA A 83 -6.01 4.00 10.86
C ALA A 83 -7.37 3.93 11.58
N ASP A 84 -8.34 4.68 11.07
CA ASP A 84 -9.75 4.62 11.48
C ASP A 84 -10.58 3.76 10.51
N ARG A 85 -10.09 3.59 9.27
CA ARG A 85 -10.73 2.80 8.22
C ARG A 85 -9.69 2.17 7.30
N ILE A 86 -9.94 0.94 6.89
CA ILE A 86 -9.10 0.22 5.93
C ILE A 86 -9.99 -0.27 4.79
N LEU A 87 -9.52 -0.05 3.55
CA LEU A 87 -10.23 -0.38 2.32
C LEU A 87 -9.37 -1.34 1.49
N ALA A 88 -9.98 -2.36 0.92
CA ALA A 88 -9.33 -3.30 0.03
C ALA A 88 -9.88 -3.18 -1.40
N TYR A 89 -8.98 -3.07 -2.36
CA TYR A 89 -9.26 -2.83 -3.77
C TYR A 89 -8.73 -3.97 -4.64
N GLN A 90 -9.45 -4.26 -5.70
CA GLN A 90 -9.05 -5.15 -6.78
C GLN A 90 -9.11 -4.41 -8.13
N GLN A 91 -9.09 -5.16 -9.26
CA GLN A 91 -9.00 -4.57 -10.59
C GLN A 91 -9.97 -3.41 -10.82
N VAL A 92 -9.45 -2.46 -11.54
CA VAL A 92 -9.94 -1.13 -11.88
C VAL A 92 -10.27 -0.26 -10.67
N GLY A 93 -9.59 -0.53 -9.52
CA GLY A 93 -9.84 0.21 -8.29
C GLY A 93 -11.22 -0.06 -7.67
N SER A 94 -11.77 -1.26 -7.91
CA SER A 94 -13.02 -1.68 -7.30
C SER A 94 -12.81 -2.08 -5.84
N GLU A 95 -13.44 -1.36 -4.93
CA GLU A 95 -13.48 -1.71 -3.52
C GLU A 95 -14.31 -2.99 -3.34
N PHE A 96 -13.76 -3.98 -2.65
CA PHE A 96 -14.46 -5.23 -2.38
C PHE A 96 -14.60 -5.56 -0.89
N ALA A 97 -13.81 -4.90 -0.02
CA ALA A 97 -13.90 -5.06 1.42
C ALA A 97 -13.50 -3.77 2.13
N ARG A 98 -14.06 -3.57 3.33
CA ARG A 98 -13.68 -2.48 4.23
C ARG A 98 -13.83 -2.88 5.69
N ALA A 99 -13.08 -2.20 6.54
CA ALA A 99 -13.23 -2.25 7.99
C ALA A 99 -13.13 -0.83 8.56
N ASP A 100 -14.08 -0.43 9.41
CA ASP A 100 -14.00 0.78 10.22
C ASP A 100 -13.25 0.43 11.52
N ALA A 101 -11.96 0.12 11.37
CA ALA A 101 -11.07 -0.37 12.41
C ALA A 101 -9.61 -0.13 12.03
N SER A 102 -8.70 -0.39 12.97
CA SER A 102 -7.24 -0.32 12.75
C SER A 102 -6.64 -1.57 12.12
N ALA A 103 -7.44 -2.62 11.90
CA ALA A 103 -7.01 -3.86 11.26
C ALA A 103 -8.08 -4.39 10.32
N ILE A 104 -7.67 -5.16 9.32
CA ILE A 104 -8.55 -5.85 8.38
C ILE A 104 -8.02 -7.26 8.07
N ASP A 105 -8.96 -8.20 7.98
CA ASP A 105 -8.74 -9.53 7.43
C ASP A 105 -9.59 -9.69 6.19
N ILE A 106 -8.97 -10.03 5.07
CA ILE A 106 -9.67 -10.24 3.81
C ILE A 106 -9.36 -11.60 3.22
N GLU A 107 -10.33 -12.16 2.53
CA GLU A 107 -10.15 -13.25 1.60
C GLU A 107 -9.99 -12.68 0.19
N VAL A 108 -8.97 -13.13 -0.54
CA VAL A 108 -8.69 -12.67 -1.91
C VAL A 108 -9.81 -13.15 -2.82
N PRO A 109 -10.48 -12.26 -3.59
CA PRO A 109 -11.52 -12.67 -4.52
C PRO A 109 -10.97 -13.60 -5.60
N ALA A 110 -11.72 -14.66 -5.94
CA ALA A 110 -11.28 -15.74 -6.83
C ALA A 110 -10.81 -15.29 -8.23
N LYS A 111 -11.29 -14.12 -8.71
CA LYS A 111 -10.92 -13.56 -10.02
C LYS A 111 -10.05 -12.32 -9.92
N ALA A 112 -9.53 -12.01 -8.73
CA ALA A 112 -8.68 -10.85 -8.55
C ALA A 112 -7.33 -11.07 -9.27
N LYS A 113 -6.88 -10.06 -9.99
CA LYS A 113 -5.53 -10.01 -10.60
C LYS A 113 -4.51 -9.45 -9.62
N TYR A 114 -4.96 -8.55 -8.79
CA TYR A 114 -4.22 -7.95 -7.69
C TYR A 114 -5.17 -7.56 -6.56
N VAL A 115 -4.60 -7.38 -5.39
CA VAL A 115 -5.23 -6.72 -4.25
C VAL A 115 -4.29 -5.63 -3.77
N ARG A 116 -4.80 -4.45 -3.45
CA ARG A 116 -4.07 -3.43 -2.69
C ARG A 116 -4.95 -2.91 -1.56
N ILE A 117 -4.30 -2.44 -0.51
CA ILE A 117 -4.98 -1.98 0.69
C ILE A 117 -4.62 -0.52 0.94
N GLU A 118 -5.62 0.26 1.29
CA GLU A 118 -5.52 1.68 1.64
C GLU A 118 -6.02 1.88 3.06
N CYS A 119 -5.17 2.46 3.90
CA CYS A 119 -5.46 2.70 5.30
C CYS A 119 -5.65 4.20 5.51
N LEU A 120 -6.81 4.59 6.01
CA LEU A 120 -7.22 5.98 6.21
C LEU A 120 -7.24 6.31 7.69
N GLY A 121 -6.53 7.36 8.09
CA GLY A 121 -6.48 7.89 9.44
C GLY A 121 -7.02 9.31 9.53
N ARG A 122 -6.99 9.87 10.72
CA ARG A 122 -7.46 11.23 10.99
C ARG A 122 -6.66 12.28 10.22
N GLY A 123 -7.33 13.39 9.89
CA GLY A 123 -6.70 14.55 9.28
C GLY A 123 -6.21 14.29 7.84
N GLY A 124 -6.82 13.36 7.11
CA GLY A 124 -6.46 13.04 5.74
C GLY A 124 -5.16 12.22 5.59
N ARG A 125 -4.64 11.67 6.70
CA ARG A 125 -3.49 10.76 6.67
C ARG A 125 -3.87 9.45 6.05
N SER A 126 -2.95 8.86 5.30
CA SER A 126 -3.17 7.59 4.61
C SER A 126 -1.91 6.74 4.59
N ALA A 127 -2.07 5.46 4.34
CA ALA A 127 -1.01 4.56 3.91
C ALA A 127 -1.54 3.60 2.85
N TRP A 128 -0.65 3.17 1.96
CA TRP A 128 -0.97 2.28 0.83
C TRP A 128 0.00 1.13 0.80
N THR A 129 -0.52 -0.11 0.88
CA THR A 129 0.33 -1.29 0.64
C THR A 129 0.78 -1.32 -0.81
N GLN A 130 1.85 -2.04 -1.10
CA GLN A 130 2.11 -2.49 -2.46
C GLN A 130 1.03 -3.49 -2.90
N PRO A 131 0.81 -3.65 -4.21
CA PRO A 131 -0.13 -4.63 -4.71
C PRO A 131 0.34 -6.04 -4.38
N PHE A 132 -0.57 -6.85 -3.87
CA PHE A 132 -0.43 -8.30 -3.84
C PHE A 132 -0.85 -8.83 -5.21
N TYR A 133 0.10 -9.34 -5.97
CA TYR A 133 -0.17 -9.92 -7.29
C TYR A 133 -0.68 -11.35 -7.12
N ILE A 134 -1.85 -11.62 -7.69
CA ILE A 134 -2.47 -12.93 -7.62
C ILE A 134 -2.06 -13.71 -8.87
N SER A 135 -1.37 -14.83 -8.67
CA SER A 135 -1.06 -15.75 -9.76
C SER A 135 -2.33 -16.48 -10.17
N ALA A 136 -2.61 -16.53 -11.48
CA ALA A 136 -3.58 -17.48 -11.99
C ALA A 136 -3.04 -18.89 -11.74
N GLU A 137 -3.84 -19.75 -11.07
CA GLU A 137 -3.57 -21.18 -11.03
C GLU A 137 -3.75 -21.80 -12.43
#